data_c572cbcae9523d6a4141ebd7603d35fb
#
_entry.id   c572cbcae9523d6a4141ebd7603d35fb
#
_cell.length_a   1.000
_cell.length_b   1.000
_cell.length_c   1.000
_cell.angle_alpha   90.00
_cell.angle_beta   90.00
_cell.angle_gamma   90.00
#
_symmetry.space_group_name_H-M   'P 1'
#
loop_
_entity.id
_entity.type
_entity.pdbx_description
1 polymer ?
#
loop_
_entity_poly.entity_id
_entity_poly.type
_entity_poly.pdbx_seq_one_letter_code
_entity_poly.pdbx_strand_id
1 'polypeptide(L)' 'MKEKKVTIREVAELAGVSISSVSRYLADPKSIQPLAAYNIKNAINELQYEP' A
#
# COMPACT_ATOMS: atom_id res chain seq x y z
N MET A 1 -2.52 -16.00 20.89
CA MET A 1 -2.10 -14.86 20.42
C MET A 1 -2.62 -14.55 19.11
N LYS A 2 -3.01 -13.37 18.87
CA LYS A 2 -3.54 -13.08 17.66
C LYS A 2 -2.59 -12.41 16.78
N GLU A 3 -2.66 -12.66 15.54
CA GLU A 3 -1.80 -12.07 14.62
C GLU A 3 -2.19 -10.69 14.31
N LYS A 4 -1.19 -9.84 14.08
CA LYS A 4 -1.47 -8.51 13.74
C LYS A 4 -1.84 -8.45 12.30
N LYS A 5 -2.98 -7.86 12.00
CA LYS A 5 -3.43 -7.75 10.65
C LYS A 5 -2.99 -6.43 10.06
N VAL A 6 -2.32 -6.48 8.93
CA VAL A 6 -1.86 -5.28 8.26
C VAL A 6 -3.03 -4.58 7.61
N THR A 7 -3.10 -3.26 7.77
CA THR A 7 -4.18 -2.48 7.19
C THR A 7 -3.63 -1.61 6.08
N ILE A 8 -4.55 -1.11 5.25
CA ILE A 8 -4.18 -0.22 4.17
C ILE A 8 -3.51 1.04 4.71
N ARG A 9 -3.88 1.43 5.92
CA ARG A 9 -3.28 2.60 6.54
C ARG A 9 -1.80 2.38 6.78
N GLU A 10 -1.42 1.19 7.22
CA GLU A 10 -0.02 0.90 7.45
C GLU A 10 0.75 0.91 6.15
N VAL A 11 0.14 0.41 5.09
CA VAL A 11 0.78 0.44 3.78
C VAL A 11 1.02 1.87 3.36
N ALA A 12 0.03 2.73 3.55
CA ALA A 12 0.16 4.13 3.15
C ALA A 12 1.27 4.82 3.94
N GLU A 13 1.35 4.54 5.23
CA GLU A 13 2.36 5.16 6.07
C GLU A 13 3.76 4.73 5.65
N LEU A 14 3.93 3.46 5.39
CA LEU A 14 5.24 2.96 4.99
C LEU A 14 5.61 3.49 3.61
N ALA A 15 4.66 3.58 2.71
CA ALA A 15 4.92 4.06 1.36
C ALA A 15 5.05 5.58 1.30
N GLY A 16 4.63 6.28 2.34
CA GLY A 16 4.73 7.73 2.34
C GLY A 16 3.69 8.40 1.47
N VAL A 17 2.52 7.77 1.33
CA VAL A 17 1.45 8.33 0.51
C VAL A 17 0.15 8.29 1.32
N SER A 18 -0.91 8.84 0.74
CA SER A 18 -2.20 8.85 1.42
C SER A 18 -2.87 7.50 1.27
N ILE A 19 -3.84 7.25 2.15
CA ILE A 19 -4.62 6.02 2.07
C ILE A 19 -5.36 5.97 0.75
N SER A 20 -5.83 7.13 0.27
CA SER A 20 -6.52 7.19 -1.00
C SER A 20 -5.63 6.72 -2.15
N SER A 21 -4.34 7.07 -2.08
CA SER A 21 -3.42 6.65 -3.12
C SER A 21 -3.24 5.15 -3.13
N VAL A 22 -3.15 4.53 -1.96
CA VAL A 22 -3.02 3.08 -1.89
C VAL A 22 -4.26 2.42 -2.43
N SER A 23 -5.42 2.94 -2.04
CA SER A 23 -6.69 2.39 -2.51
C SER A 23 -6.78 2.47 -4.03
N ARG A 24 -6.38 3.60 -4.60
CA ARG A 24 -6.41 3.76 -6.03
C ARG A 24 -5.42 2.81 -6.72
N TYR A 25 -4.25 2.62 -6.12
CA TYR A 25 -3.27 1.70 -6.67
C TYR A 25 -3.84 0.29 -6.75
N LEU A 26 -4.55 -0.13 -5.70
CA LEU A 26 -5.11 -1.48 -5.68
C LEU A 26 -6.19 -1.64 -6.74
N ALA A 27 -6.92 -0.57 -7.02
CA ALA A 27 -7.98 -0.63 -8.03
C ALA A 27 -7.41 -0.50 -9.44
N ASP A 28 -6.44 0.39 -9.61
CA ASP A 28 -5.89 0.64 -10.93
C ASP A 28 -4.46 1.11 -10.79
N PRO A 29 -3.52 0.18 -10.76
CA PRO A 29 -2.11 0.55 -10.55
C PRO A 29 -1.59 1.54 -11.56
N LYS A 30 -2.16 1.55 -12.76
CA LYS A 30 -1.64 2.43 -13.79
C LYS A 30 -2.01 3.88 -13.57
N SER A 31 -2.99 4.15 -12.72
CA SER A 31 -3.42 5.52 -12.48
C SER A 31 -2.52 6.22 -11.48
N ILE A 32 -1.58 5.53 -10.89
CA ILE A 32 -0.68 6.10 -9.88
C ILE A 32 0.66 6.38 -10.54
N GLN A 33 1.29 7.47 -10.15
CA GLN A 33 2.59 7.81 -10.70
C GLN A 33 3.58 6.70 -10.40
N PRO A 34 4.54 6.49 -11.30
CA PRO A 34 5.46 5.35 -11.17
C PRO A 34 6.19 5.30 -9.84
N LEU A 35 6.66 6.42 -9.34
CA LEU A 35 7.40 6.41 -8.09
C LEU A 35 6.50 6.04 -6.93
N ALA A 36 5.30 6.61 -6.89
CA ALA A 36 4.36 6.28 -5.83
C ALA A 36 3.94 4.82 -5.92
N ALA A 37 3.72 4.34 -7.14
CA ALA A 37 3.34 2.95 -7.34
C ALA A 37 4.45 2.01 -6.84
N TYR A 38 5.69 2.37 -7.12
CA TYR A 38 6.82 1.58 -6.68
C TYR A 38 6.88 1.51 -5.16
N ASN A 39 6.68 2.67 -4.50
CA ASN A 39 6.72 2.70 -3.05
C ASN A 39 5.58 1.90 -2.44
N ILE A 40 4.39 1.99 -3.04
CA ILE A 40 3.25 1.23 -2.54
C ILE A 40 3.49 -0.26 -2.71
N LYS A 41 4.01 -0.65 -3.85
CA LYS A 41 4.28 -2.05 -4.11
C LYS A 41 5.27 -2.60 -3.09
N ASN A 42 6.33 -1.84 -2.82
CA ASN A 42 7.32 -2.27 -1.86
C ASN A 42 6.73 -2.37 -0.46
N ALA A 43 5.86 -1.41 -0.09
CA ALA A 43 5.24 -1.44 1.22
C ALA A 43 4.35 -2.67 1.37
N ILE A 44 3.63 -3.01 0.32
CA ILE A 44 2.77 -4.18 0.35
C ILE A 44 3.59 -5.44 0.55
N ASN A 45 4.71 -5.54 -0.15
CA ASN A 45 5.59 -6.69 -0.01
C ASN A 45 6.22 -6.74 1.37
N GLU A 46 6.66 -5.59 1.86
CA GLU A 46 7.33 -5.52 3.14
C GLU A 46 6.39 -5.95 4.26
N LEU A 47 5.16 -5.49 4.21
CA LEU A 47 4.18 -5.77 5.25
C LEU A 47 3.36 -7.01 4.96
N GLN A 48 3.50 -7.55 3.76
CA GLN A 48 2.73 -8.73 3.34
C GLN A 48 1.24 -8.44 3.44
N TYR A 49 0.85 -7.25 2.98
CA TYR A 49 -0.55 -6.85 2.99
C TYR A 49 -1.31 -7.61 1.92
N GLU A 50 -2.49 -8.12 2.28
CA GLU A 50 -3.35 -8.80 1.33
C GLU A 50 -4.66 -8.05 1.24
N PRO A 51 -5.05 -7.60 0.05
CA PRO A 51 -6.30 -6.85 -0.11
C PRO A 51 -7.52 -7.68 0.18
#